data_9df1bc25778f669d93e9ab68687b5cb3
#
_entry.id   9df1bc25778f669d93e9ab68687b5cb3
#
_cell.length_a   1.000
_cell.length_b   1.000
_cell.length_c   1.000
_cell.angle_alpha   90.00
_cell.angle_beta   90.00
_cell.angle_gamma   90.00
#
_symmetry.space_group_name_H-M   'P 1'
#
loop_
_entity.id
_entity.type
_entity.pdbx_description
1 polymer ?
#
loop_
_entity_poly.entity_id
_entity_poly.type
_entity_poly.pdbx_seq_one_letter_code
_entity_poly.pdbx_strand_id
1 'polypeptide(L)'
;IGENTYIVEGAMTLNDFNEHFDTELESDDVDTIAGYYLTGVGAIPTQEVKEHYEVINKDKHLEFINDKVKDGRVTKLKVIITSAPEEAGE
;
A
#
# COMPACT_ATOMS: atom_id res chain seq x y z
N ILE A 1 -5.47 -16.29 -0.05
CA ILE A 1 -4.98 -15.07 0.60
C ILE A 1 -4.91 -15.32 2.09
N GLY A 2 -3.83 -14.92 2.71
CA GLY A 2 -3.65 -15.12 4.14
C GLY A 2 -4.43 -14.12 4.97
N GLU A 3 -4.39 -14.33 6.27
CA GLU A 3 -4.96 -13.36 7.18
C GLU A 3 -4.26 -12.03 7.02
N ASN A 4 -4.97 -10.96 7.19
CA ASN A 4 -4.42 -9.61 7.13
C ASN A 4 -3.91 -9.24 5.74
N THR A 5 -4.17 -10.05 4.74
CA THR A 5 -3.72 -9.79 3.38
C THR A 5 -4.92 -9.45 2.51
N TYR A 6 -4.82 -8.35 1.78
CA TYR A 6 -5.91 -7.84 0.96
C TYR A 6 -5.38 -7.46 -0.41
N ILE A 7 -6.22 -7.64 -1.41
CA ILE A 7 -5.89 -7.19 -2.77
C ILE A 7 -6.81 -6.01 -3.06
N VAL A 8 -6.22 -4.87 -3.37
CA VAL A 8 -6.99 -3.67 -3.66
C VAL A 8 -6.67 -3.20 -5.07
N GLU A 9 -7.61 -2.48 -5.65
CA GLU A 9 -7.39 -1.91 -6.98
C GLU A 9 -6.45 -0.72 -6.84
N GLY A 10 -5.51 -0.62 -7.77
CA GLY A 10 -4.59 0.50 -7.74
C GLY A 10 -5.28 1.85 -7.89
N ALA A 11 -6.43 1.87 -8.55
CA ALA A 11 -7.18 3.10 -8.76
C ALA A 11 -7.98 3.53 -7.52
N MET A 12 -8.02 2.73 -6.47
CA MET A 12 -8.70 3.11 -5.25
C MET A 12 -8.10 4.41 -4.72
N THR A 13 -8.95 5.35 -4.34
CA THR A 13 -8.45 6.61 -3.82
C THR A 13 -7.93 6.43 -2.40
N LEU A 14 -7.03 7.34 -1.99
CA LEU A 14 -6.53 7.29 -0.61
C LEU A 14 -7.68 7.47 0.38
N ASN A 15 -8.64 8.32 0.04
CA ASN A 15 -9.78 8.53 0.91
C ASN A 15 -10.59 7.26 1.11
N ASP A 16 -10.85 6.54 0.02
CA ASP A 16 -11.57 5.27 0.12
C ASP A 16 -10.77 4.23 0.89
N PHE A 17 -9.47 4.18 0.63
CA PHE A 17 -8.60 3.24 1.35
C PHE A 17 -8.64 3.53 2.85
N ASN A 18 -8.54 4.81 3.20
CA ASN A 18 -8.53 5.20 4.61
C ASN A 18 -9.83 4.82 5.31
N GLU A 19 -10.95 5.01 4.62
CA GLU A 19 -12.23 4.63 5.21
C GLU A 19 -12.36 3.13 5.35
N HIS A 20 -11.87 2.40 4.39
CA HIS A 20 -12.02 0.95 4.40
C HIS A 20 -11.12 0.28 5.45
N PHE A 21 -9.91 0.81 5.62
CA PHE A 21 -8.92 0.18 6.49
C PHE A 21 -8.62 0.98 7.75
N ASP A 22 -9.32 2.08 7.96
CA ASP A 22 -9.15 2.91 9.15
C ASP A 22 -7.72 3.42 9.26
N THR A 23 -7.27 4.07 8.21
CA THR A 23 -5.95 4.67 8.16
C THR A 23 -6.08 6.14 7.78
N GLU A 24 -4.95 6.85 7.76
CA GLU A 24 -4.93 8.27 7.44
C GLU A 24 -3.79 8.60 6.49
N LEU A 25 -3.67 7.80 5.43
CA LEU A 25 -2.65 8.06 4.43
C LEU A 25 -2.96 9.36 3.69
N GLU A 26 -1.93 10.15 3.43
CA GLU A 26 -2.08 11.44 2.76
C GLU A 26 -0.97 11.62 1.75
N SER A 27 -1.28 12.36 0.69
CA SER A 27 -0.28 12.74 -0.28
C SER A 27 -0.75 14.02 -0.97
N ASP A 28 0.17 14.95 -1.18
CA ASP A 28 -0.13 16.16 -1.93
C ASP A 28 0.00 15.93 -3.43
N ASP A 29 0.60 14.83 -3.84
CA ASP A 29 0.94 14.61 -5.23
C ASP A 29 0.04 13.61 -5.92
N VAL A 30 -0.57 12.70 -5.18
CA VAL A 30 -1.35 11.62 -5.77
C VAL A 30 -2.62 11.43 -4.99
N ASP A 31 -3.63 10.88 -5.66
CA ASP A 31 -4.93 10.61 -5.04
C ASP A 31 -5.19 9.15 -4.84
N THR A 32 -4.43 8.27 -5.48
CA THR A 32 -4.74 6.84 -5.49
C THR A 32 -3.72 6.07 -4.69
N ILE A 33 -4.13 4.86 -4.27
CA ILE A 33 -3.23 4.03 -3.49
C ILE A 33 -2.05 3.54 -4.33
N ALA A 34 -2.26 3.29 -5.63
CA ALA A 34 -1.15 2.92 -6.49
C ALA A 34 -0.15 4.06 -6.61
N GLY A 35 -0.65 5.28 -6.76
CA GLY A 35 0.24 6.45 -6.82
C GLY A 35 1.01 6.63 -5.53
N TYR A 36 0.35 6.44 -4.40
CA TYR A 36 1.00 6.54 -3.11
C TYR A 36 2.13 5.51 -2.99
N TYR A 37 1.84 4.28 -3.41
CA TYR A 37 2.82 3.21 -3.39
C TYR A 37 4.01 3.53 -4.30
N LEU A 38 3.72 3.97 -5.53
CA LEU A 38 4.79 4.27 -6.49
C LEU A 38 5.67 5.42 -6.01
N THR A 39 5.08 6.43 -5.40
CA THR A 39 5.83 7.53 -4.86
C THR A 39 6.77 7.05 -3.76
N GLY A 40 6.30 6.15 -2.91
CA GLY A 40 7.11 5.62 -1.84
C GLY A 40 8.24 4.74 -2.34
N VAL A 41 7.96 3.91 -3.34
CA VAL A 41 8.97 3.02 -3.90
C VAL A 41 9.99 3.81 -4.73
N GLY A 42 9.53 4.84 -5.43
CA GLY A 42 10.43 5.64 -6.25
C GLY A 42 10.75 5.05 -7.59
N ALA A 43 10.05 4.00 -7.99
CA ALA A 43 10.28 3.35 -9.27
C ALA A 43 9.00 2.68 -9.71
N ILE A 44 8.90 2.39 -11.01
CA ILE A 44 7.75 1.67 -11.54
C ILE A 44 8.12 0.20 -11.64
N PRO A 45 7.50 -0.65 -10.84
CA PRO A 45 7.83 -2.08 -10.88
C PRO A 45 7.29 -2.74 -12.13
N THR A 46 7.82 -3.90 -12.44
CA THR A 46 7.28 -4.72 -13.52
C THR A 46 6.48 -5.86 -12.91
N GLN A 47 5.77 -6.60 -13.75
CA GLN A 47 5.00 -7.74 -13.27
C GLN A 47 5.90 -8.77 -12.62
N GLU A 48 7.14 -8.85 -13.03
CA GLU A 48 8.07 -9.87 -12.55
C GLU A 48 8.86 -9.44 -11.34
N VAL A 49 8.93 -8.14 -11.07
CA VAL A 49 9.71 -7.62 -9.97
C VAL A 49 8.76 -7.09 -8.92
N LYS A 50 8.85 -7.63 -7.72
CA LYS A 50 7.99 -7.21 -6.61
C LYS A 50 8.73 -6.18 -5.78
N GLU A 51 8.13 -5.02 -5.63
CA GLU A 51 8.67 -3.97 -4.79
C GLU A 51 7.81 -3.86 -3.54
N HIS A 52 8.44 -3.65 -2.43
CA HIS A 52 7.76 -3.55 -1.14
C HIS A 52 7.87 -2.13 -0.61
N TYR A 53 6.80 -1.61 -0.09
CA TYR A 53 6.80 -0.31 0.56
C TYR A 53 6.07 -0.46 1.89
N GLU A 54 6.73 -0.13 2.97
CA GLU A 54 6.17 -0.30 4.31
C GLU A 54 5.98 1.04 4.97
N VAL A 55 4.88 1.16 5.67
CA VAL A 55 4.58 2.40 6.39
C VAL A 55 3.82 2.05 7.65
N ILE A 56 3.99 2.85 8.67
CA ILE A 56 3.23 2.71 9.91
C ILE A 56 2.28 3.89 10.00
N ASN A 57 1.00 3.60 10.18
CA ASN A 57 -0.04 4.61 10.19
C ASN A 57 -1.09 4.20 11.20
N LYS A 58 -1.40 5.06 12.16
CA LYS A 58 -2.45 4.82 13.15
C LYS A 58 -2.30 3.47 13.83
N ASP A 59 -1.13 3.17 14.32
CA ASP A 59 -0.86 1.92 15.03
C ASP A 59 -0.98 0.68 14.15
N LYS A 60 -0.92 0.85 12.84
CA LYS A 60 -0.95 -0.26 11.91
C LYS A 60 0.30 -0.27 11.08
N HIS A 61 0.83 -1.45 10.84
CA HIS A 61 1.93 -1.64 9.91
C HIS A 61 1.35 -2.08 8.59
N LEU A 62 1.59 -1.30 7.56
CA LEU A 62 1.06 -1.55 6.22
C LEU A 62 2.21 -1.89 5.30
N GLU A 63 2.09 -3.00 4.60
CA GLU A 63 3.06 -3.36 3.59
C GLU A 63 2.36 -3.44 2.25
N PHE A 64 2.87 -2.70 1.28
CA PHE A 64 2.30 -2.66 -0.07
C PHE A 64 3.23 -3.37 -1.02
N ILE A 65 2.68 -4.25 -1.83
CA ILE A 65 3.45 -5.01 -2.82
C ILE A 65 2.65 -4.99 -4.11
N ASN A 66 3.33 -4.77 -5.24
CA ASN A 66 2.61 -4.80 -6.52
C ASN A 66 2.15 -6.22 -6.79
N ASP A 67 0.86 -6.37 -7.07
CA ASP A 67 0.27 -7.66 -7.37
C ASP A 67 0.11 -7.84 -8.87
N LYS A 68 -0.47 -6.84 -9.54
CA LYS A 68 -0.60 -6.86 -10.99
C LYS A 68 -0.13 -5.54 -11.56
N VAL A 69 0.71 -5.64 -12.58
CA VAL A 69 1.24 -4.48 -13.28
C VAL A 69 0.92 -4.65 -14.74
N LYS A 70 0.38 -3.61 -15.36
CA LYS A 70 0.05 -3.64 -16.77
C LYS A 70 0.37 -2.29 -17.38
N ASP A 71 1.14 -2.29 -18.46
CA ASP A 71 1.48 -1.07 -19.21
C ASP A 71 2.13 -0.03 -18.31
N GLY A 72 2.99 -0.47 -17.39
CA GLY A 72 3.69 0.45 -16.51
C GLY A 72 2.84 0.96 -15.37
N ARG A 73 1.70 0.35 -15.12
CA ARG A 73 0.79 0.76 -14.04
C ARG A 73 0.55 -0.40 -13.10
N VAL A 74 0.49 -0.08 -11.83
CA VAL A 74 0.07 -1.06 -10.84
C VAL A 74 -1.45 -1.08 -10.82
N THR A 75 -2.03 -2.13 -11.36
CA THR A 75 -3.49 -2.24 -11.41
C THR A 75 -4.05 -2.89 -10.17
N LYS A 76 -3.27 -3.73 -9.49
CA LYS A 76 -3.68 -4.32 -8.22
C LYS A 76 -2.51 -4.32 -7.27
N LEU A 77 -2.81 -4.01 -6.01
CA LEU A 77 -1.82 -4.00 -4.94
C LEU A 77 -2.19 -5.03 -3.90
N LYS A 78 -1.19 -5.73 -3.41
CA LYS A 78 -1.37 -6.57 -2.23
C LYS A 78 -1.06 -5.71 -1.01
N VAL A 79 -1.94 -5.72 -0.04
CA VAL A 79 -1.77 -4.95 1.18
C VAL A 79 -1.79 -5.89 2.36
N ILE A 80 -0.76 -5.85 3.17
CA ILE A 80 -0.69 -6.66 4.37
C ILE A 80 -0.74 -5.71 5.55
N ILE A 81 -1.73 -5.89 6.40
CA ILE A 81 -1.97 -4.99 7.52
C ILE A 81 -1.81 -5.77 8.81
N THR A 82 -0.90 -5.33 9.66
CA THR A 82 -0.68 -5.95 10.96
C THR A 82 -0.62 -4.84 12.00
N SER A 83 -0.62 -5.24 13.26
CA SER A 83 -0.44 -4.26 14.32
C SER A 83 0.98 -3.73 14.28
N ALA A 84 1.14 -2.43 14.50
CA ALA A 84 2.47 -1.86 14.54
C ALA A 84 3.24 -2.47 15.72
N PRO A 85 4.57 -2.60 15.61
CA PRO A 85 5.36 -3.12 16.73
C PRO A 85 5.23 -2.22 17.94
N GLU A 86 5.17 -2.83 19.07
CA GLU A 86 5.22 -2.08 20.29
C GLU A 86 6.55 -1.47 20.42
N GLU A 87 6.90 -0.74 20.65
CA GLU A 87 8.14 -0.33 20.58
C GLU A 87 8.90 -0.69 21.29
N ALA A 88 8.70 -1.04 20.80
CA ALA A 88 9.18 -1.49 21.13
C ALA A 88 9.87 -0.95 22.02
N GLY A 89 9.69 -0.84 22.65
CA GLY A 89 10.02 -0.40 23.21
C GLY A 89 10.60 -0.40 23.87
N GLU A 90 10.46 -0.45 23.89
CA GLU A 90 10.72 -0.33 24.28
C GLU A 90 11.11 -0.30 24.55
#